data_a87af625793ad2d350a1b30cba0eb586
#
_entry.id   a87af625793ad2d350a1b30cba0eb586
#
_cell.length_a   1.000
_cell.length_b   1.000
_cell.length_c   1.000
_cell.angle_alpha   90.00
_cell.angle_beta   90.00
_cell.angle_gamma   90.00
#
_symmetry.space_group_name_H-M   'P 1'
#
loop_
_entity.id
_entity.type
_entity.pdbx_description
1 polymer ?
#
loop_
_entity_poly.entity_id
_entity_poly.type
_entity_poly.pdbx_seq_one_letter_code
_entity_poly.pdbx_strand_id
1 'polypeptide(L)'
;MFFALPGHRPAPVEDRRPLPARAGQHSELRFDQTTGQWVIVAALRQDRTYMPPADQCPLCPGPTGLTSEVPAPDYDVVVFENRFPSLSGAGPALAPPGDGFVSAPGHGRCEVVCFSSDHTGSFAGLEPAHARLVIEAWRHRTAELTDTPGIEQVFCFENRGEEIGVTLNHPHGQIYAYPYLTPRTAVMLDQARRHRKRHGTNLFGDLLAGEVADGSRILVRDGLFTAFVPFAARWPVEVHIYPNRFVRNITELDEEELDAFARVYLDVLGRFDRMYSSPLPYISALHQYTDTGSQAEGYFHVELMSVRRSATRLKYLAGSESAMEAFISDVTPESVAERLRELG
;
A
#
# COMPACT_ATOMS: atom_id res chain seq x y z
N MET A 1 -6.34 17.32 -2.72
CA MET A 1 -5.93 17.34 -4.15
C MET A 1 -6.92 16.48 -4.92
N PHE A 2 -7.42 16.93 -6.06
CA PHE A 2 -8.36 16.19 -6.90
C PHE A 2 -7.68 15.79 -8.20
N PHE A 3 -7.90 14.57 -8.64
CA PHE A 3 -7.54 14.07 -9.96
C PHE A 3 -8.85 13.76 -10.70
N ALA A 4 -8.93 14.11 -11.97
CA ALA A 4 -10.19 14.04 -12.73
C ALA A 4 -10.00 13.35 -14.06
N LEU A 5 -11.01 12.58 -14.45
CA LEU A 5 -11.11 12.00 -15.77
C LEU A 5 -11.26 13.08 -16.85
N PRO A 6 -10.88 12.82 -18.11
CA PRO A 6 -11.09 13.75 -19.20
C PRO A 6 -12.55 14.18 -19.30
N GLY A 7 -12.77 15.50 -19.28
CA GLY A 7 -14.13 16.08 -19.34
C GLY A 7 -14.78 16.34 -17.98
N HIS A 8 -14.31 15.73 -16.90
CA HIS A 8 -14.74 16.07 -15.55
C HIS A 8 -13.90 17.21 -14.98
N ARG A 9 -14.52 18.23 -14.41
CA ARG A 9 -13.87 19.34 -13.73
C ARG A 9 -14.47 19.47 -12.33
N PRO A 10 -13.80 18.93 -11.29
CA PRO A 10 -14.25 19.12 -9.93
C PRO A 10 -14.31 20.62 -9.61
N ALA A 11 -15.33 21.03 -8.87
CA ALA A 11 -15.43 22.40 -8.40
C ALA A 11 -14.23 22.73 -7.51
N PRO A 12 -13.68 23.97 -7.57
CA PRO A 12 -12.64 24.38 -6.63
C PRO A 12 -13.12 24.25 -5.19
N VAL A 13 -12.37 23.55 -4.36
CA VAL A 13 -12.70 23.31 -2.96
C VAL A 13 -11.61 23.86 -2.07
N GLU A 14 -12.00 24.68 -1.10
CA GLU A 14 -11.11 25.11 -0.01
C GLU A 14 -11.17 24.08 1.11
N ASP A 15 -10.00 23.61 1.56
CA ASP A 15 -9.92 22.72 2.72
C ASP A 15 -10.22 23.51 4.01
N ARG A 16 -11.44 23.40 4.49
CA ARG A 16 -11.91 24.01 5.75
C ARG A 16 -12.17 22.99 6.85
N ARG A 17 -11.64 21.78 6.70
CA ARG A 17 -11.85 20.72 7.67
C ARG A 17 -11.34 21.15 9.07
N PRO A 18 -12.14 21.00 10.11
CA PRO A 18 -11.67 21.17 11.48
C PRO A 18 -10.77 19.98 11.84
N LEU A 19 -9.48 20.06 11.51
CA LEU A 19 -8.52 19.04 11.92
C LEU A 19 -8.35 19.11 13.46
N PRO A 20 -8.15 17.95 14.12
CA PRO A 20 -7.95 17.90 15.59
C PRO A 20 -6.83 18.87 15.98
N ALA A 21 -7.06 19.66 17.04
CA ALA A 21 -6.02 20.49 17.60
C ALA A 21 -4.86 19.60 18.08
N ARG A 22 -3.71 19.69 17.43
CA ARG A 22 -2.52 18.87 17.71
C ARG A 22 -1.74 19.34 18.95
N ALA A 23 -2.34 20.21 19.78
CA ALA A 23 -1.68 20.77 20.97
C ALA A 23 -1.33 19.63 21.95
N GLY A 24 -0.04 19.33 22.05
CA GLY A 24 0.52 18.40 23.04
C GLY A 24 0.42 16.90 22.71
N GLN A 25 -0.15 16.51 21.58
CA GLN A 25 -0.24 15.10 21.15
C GLN A 25 0.41 14.94 19.78
N HIS A 26 1.68 14.55 19.77
CA HIS A 26 2.44 14.27 18.55
C HIS A 26 2.74 12.78 18.47
N SER A 27 2.78 12.27 17.24
CA SER A 27 3.37 10.96 17.00
C SER A 27 4.86 11.00 17.31
N GLU A 28 5.36 9.93 17.89
CA GLU A 28 6.78 9.76 18.17
C GLU A 28 7.28 8.40 17.66
N LEU A 29 8.58 8.32 17.46
CA LEU A 29 9.29 7.09 17.15
C LEU A 29 10.03 6.64 18.38
N ARG A 30 9.92 5.35 18.74
CA ARG A 30 10.70 4.70 19.79
C ARG A 30 11.51 3.58 19.20
N PHE A 31 12.81 3.58 19.46
CA PHE A 31 13.71 2.59 18.92
C PHE A 31 13.75 1.36 19.82
N ASP A 32 13.34 0.22 19.28
CA ASP A 32 13.54 -1.07 19.93
C ASP A 32 14.96 -1.56 19.65
N GLN A 33 15.81 -1.50 20.66
CA GLN A 33 17.21 -1.91 20.55
C GLN A 33 17.38 -3.43 20.38
N THR A 34 16.39 -4.22 20.78
CA THR A 34 16.47 -5.69 20.68
C THR A 34 16.29 -6.16 19.25
N THR A 35 15.49 -5.45 18.47
CA THR A 35 15.21 -5.78 17.07
C THR A 35 15.85 -4.81 16.07
N GLY A 36 16.38 -3.67 16.57
CA GLY A 36 16.92 -2.62 15.71
C GLY A 36 15.87 -1.88 14.90
N GLN A 37 14.64 -1.79 15.40
CA GLN A 37 13.50 -1.27 14.66
C GLN A 37 12.84 -0.07 15.34
N TRP A 38 12.28 0.83 14.54
CA TRP A 38 11.46 1.92 15.03
C TRP A 38 9.99 1.49 15.21
N VAL A 39 9.42 1.83 16.37
CA VAL A 39 8.00 1.68 16.67
C VAL A 39 7.35 3.06 16.65
N ILE A 40 6.27 3.21 15.88
CA ILE A 40 5.49 4.44 15.81
C ILE A 40 4.47 4.45 16.95
N VAL A 41 4.51 5.47 17.80
CA VAL A 41 3.54 5.68 18.87
C VAL A 41 2.64 6.87 18.49
N ALA A 42 1.38 6.59 18.20
CA ALA A 42 0.39 7.55 17.70
C ALA A 42 -0.94 7.41 18.47
N ALA A 43 -1.01 7.94 19.69
CA ALA A 43 -2.14 7.76 20.61
C ALA A 43 -3.47 8.31 20.06
N LEU A 44 -3.44 9.39 19.27
CA LEU A 44 -4.64 9.97 18.62
C LEU A 44 -5.41 9.00 17.72
N ARG A 45 -4.78 7.91 17.30
CA ARG A 45 -5.44 6.90 16.44
C ARG A 45 -6.50 6.07 17.18
N GLN A 46 -6.58 6.13 18.48
CA GLN A 46 -7.65 5.44 19.23
C GLN A 46 -9.03 6.05 18.97
N ASP A 47 -9.09 7.34 18.63
CA ASP A 47 -10.33 8.08 18.38
C ASP A 47 -10.81 7.99 16.91
N ARG A 48 -10.18 7.14 16.08
CA ARG A 48 -10.55 6.98 14.67
C ARG A 48 -11.95 6.41 14.51
N THR A 49 -12.68 6.90 13.50
CA THR A 49 -14.00 6.40 13.12
C THR A 49 -13.93 4.91 12.77
N TYR A 50 -14.91 4.15 13.26
CA TYR A 50 -15.00 2.72 13.02
C TYR A 50 -16.38 2.34 12.49
N MET A 51 -16.44 1.80 11.28
CA MET A 51 -17.61 1.26 10.59
C MET A 51 -18.87 2.11 10.75
N PRO A 52 -18.87 3.39 10.35
CA PRO A 52 -20.05 4.24 10.42
C PRO A 52 -21.10 3.73 9.41
N PRO A 53 -22.38 4.00 9.64
CA PRO A 53 -23.41 3.81 8.62
C PRO A 53 -23.06 4.55 7.33
N ALA A 54 -23.51 4.04 6.17
CA ALA A 54 -23.14 4.60 4.87
C ALA A 54 -23.51 6.09 4.70
N ASP A 55 -24.61 6.52 5.30
CA ASP A 55 -25.07 7.92 5.31
C ASP A 55 -24.23 8.83 6.24
N GLN A 56 -23.35 8.27 7.06
CA GLN A 56 -22.42 8.99 7.93
C GLN A 56 -20.96 8.77 7.53
N CYS A 57 -20.72 8.20 6.35
CA CYS A 57 -19.37 7.92 5.88
C CYS A 57 -18.58 9.22 5.67
N PRO A 58 -17.43 9.40 6.35
CA PRO A 58 -16.63 10.63 6.21
C PRO A 58 -15.92 10.76 4.87
N LEU A 59 -15.86 9.71 4.05
CA LEU A 59 -15.19 9.72 2.74
C LEU A 59 -16.17 9.98 1.58
N CYS A 60 -17.47 9.85 1.82
CA CYS A 60 -18.47 10.21 0.82
C CYS A 60 -18.47 11.73 0.53
N PRO A 61 -18.80 12.15 -0.71
CA PRO A 61 -18.97 13.56 -1.03
C PRO A 61 -19.95 14.26 -0.09
N GLY A 62 -19.64 15.48 0.32
CA GLY A 62 -20.53 16.27 1.20
C GLY A 62 -20.59 17.72 0.81
N PRO A 63 -21.82 18.30 0.65
CA PRO A 63 -21.99 19.66 0.16
C PRO A 63 -21.50 20.76 1.12
N THR A 64 -21.28 20.44 2.39
CA THR A 64 -20.99 21.45 3.41
C THR A 64 -19.72 21.20 4.22
N GLY A 65 -19.02 20.12 4.00
CA GLY A 65 -17.71 19.82 4.66
C GLY A 65 -17.75 19.58 6.15
N LEU A 66 -18.89 19.65 6.82
CA LEU A 66 -18.98 19.49 8.29
C LEU A 66 -18.97 18.01 8.72
N THR A 67 -19.40 17.10 7.85
CA THR A 67 -19.48 15.66 8.14
C THR A 67 -18.56 14.83 7.23
N SER A 68 -18.10 15.37 6.11
CA SER A 68 -17.23 14.70 5.14
C SER A 68 -15.81 15.25 5.17
N GLU A 69 -14.83 14.38 4.98
CA GLU A 69 -13.43 14.76 4.70
C GLU A 69 -13.28 15.35 3.29
N VAL A 70 -14.26 15.12 2.41
CA VAL A 70 -14.26 15.60 1.03
C VAL A 70 -15.40 16.58 0.83
N PRO A 71 -15.16 17.91 1.01
CA PRO A 71 -16.19 18.95 0.90
C PRO A 71 -16.48 19.29 -0.57
N ALA A 72 -16.76 18.31 -1.39
CA ALA A 72 -17.10 18.44 -2.79
C ALA A 72 -18.37 17.62 -3.10
N PRO A 73 -19.19 18.05 -4.09
CA PRO A 73 -20.40 17.33 -4.45
C PRO A 73 -20.13 15.98 -5.13
N ASP A 74 -18.99 15.86 -5.78
CA ASP A 74 -18.53 14.68 -6.50
C ASP A 74 -17.00 14.74 -6.73
N TYR A 75 -16.38 13.57 -7.00
CA TYR A 75 -14.99 13.47 -7.39
C TYR A 75 -14.70 12.13 -8.08
N ASP A 76 -13.69 12.08 -8.94
CA ASP A 76 -13.17 10.82 -9.48
C ASP A 76 -12.15 10.23 -8.50
N VAL A 77 -11.04 10.94 -8.23
CA VAL A 77 -10.04 10.54 -7.24
C VAL A 77 -9.66 11.75 -6.39
N VAL A 78 -9.58 11.56 -5.08
CA VAL A 78 -9.15 12.61 -4.16
C VAL A 78 -8.12 12.12 -3.18
N VAL A 79 -7.10 12.96 -2.94
CA VAL A 79 -6.03 12.72 -1.95
C VAL A 79 -6.02 13.85 -0.93
N PHE A 80 -5.96 13.49 0.35
CA PHE A 80 -5.92 14.44 1.45
C PHE A 80 -5.19 13.86 2.67
N GLU A 81 -4.74 14.75 3.57
CA GLU A 81 -4.08 14.35 4.81
C GLU A 81 -5.02 13.56 5.72
N ASN A 82 -4.56 12.42 6.24
CA ASN A 82 -5.29 11.62 7.20
C ASN A 82 -5.57 12.43 8.48
N ARG A 83 -6.81 12.45 8.94
CA ARG A 83 -7.22 13.12 10.17
C ARG A 83 -6.51 12.57 11.42
N PHE A 84 -6.23 11.27 11.44
CA PHE A 84 -5.57 10.57 12.53
C PHE A 84 -4.24 9.95 12.06
N PRO A 85 -3.25 10.78 11.70
CA PRO A 85 -2.04 10.30 11.07
C PRO A 85 -1.17 9.51 12.07
N SER A 86 -0.54 8.44 11.58
CA SER A 86 0.51 7.73 12.32
C SER A 86 1.81 8.52 12.38
N LEU A 87 2.10 9.26 11.33
CA LEU A 87 3.25 10.15 11.19
C LEU A 87 2.70 11.53 10.82
N SER A 88 3.24 12.57 11.41
CA SER A 88 2.79 13.95 11.17
C SER A 88 3.98 14.89 11.13
N GLY A 89 3.76 16.16 10.69
CA GLY A 89 4.81 17.17 10.73
C GLY A 89 5.41 17.35 12.13
N ALA A 90 6.56 17.98 12.19
CA ALA A 90 7.45 18.07 13.34
C ALA A 90 6.75 18.46 14.66
N GLY A 91 6.71 17.55 15.60
CA GLY A 91 6.52 17.79 17.01
C GLY A 91 7.83 17.53 17.76
N PRO A 92 7.99 18.01 19.01
CA PRO A 92 9.14 17.62 19.81
C PRO A 92 9.07 16.13 20.11
N ALA A 93 10.23 15.44 20.03
CA ALA A 93 10.35 14.12 20.62
C ALA A 93 10.16 14.24 22.14
N LEU A 94 9.48 13.27 22.76
CA LEU A 94 9.48 13.17 24.21
C LEU A 94 10.91 12.89 24.67
N ALA A 95 11.31 13.52 25.78
CA ALA A 95 12.61 13.21 26.39
C ALA A 95 12.61 11.72 26.81
N PRO A 96 13.61 10.94 26.41
CA PRO A 96 13.68 9.53 26.82
C PRO A 96 13.85 9.45 28.33
N PRO A 97 13.31 8.38 28.98
CA PRO A 97 13.29 8.26 30.45
C PRO A 97 14.67 8.02 31.07
N GLY A 98 15.73 7.91 30.28
CA GLY A 98 17.11 7.72 30.74
C GLY A 98 18.02 7.21 29.63
N ASP A 99 19.30 7.03 29.99
CA ASP A 99 20.31 6.47 29.08
C ASP A 99 19.91 5.07 28.59
N GLY A 100 20.11 4.81 27.32
CA GLY A 100 19.74 3.54 26.68
C GLY A 100 18.37 3.54 26.02
N PHE A 101 17.55 4.58 26.14
CA PHE A 101 16.33 4.73 25.38
C PHE A 101 16.50 5.76 24.26
N VAL A 102 16.04 5.43 23.07
CA VAL A 102 16.14 6.33 21.90
C VAL A 102 14.75 6.64 21.39
N SER A 103 14.45 7.93 21.24
CA SER A 103 13.22 8.41 20.63
C SER A 103 13.51 9.49 19.60
N ALA A 104 12.59 9.68 18.67
CA ALA A 104 12.63 10.73 17.66
C ALA A 104 11.23 11.27 17.41
N PRO A 105 11.09 12.50 16.86
CA PRO A 105 9.80 12.98 16.39
C PRO A 105 9.19 12.01 15.37
N GLY A 106 7.89 11.80 15.44
CA GLY A 106 7.13 11.03 14.44
C GLY A 106 6.96 11.82 13.14
N HIS A 107 8.08 12.35 12.59
CA HIS A 107 8.10 13.08 11.34
C HIS A 107 7.61 12.21 10.19
N GLY A 108 6.87 12.81 9.24
CA GLY A 108 6.38 12.12 8.06
C GLY A 108 5.02 12.61 7.61
N ARG A 109 4.41 11.84 6.72
CA ARG A 109 3.11 12.17 6.15
C ARG A 109 2.23 10.92 6.05
N CYS A 110 0.95 11.06 6.34
CA CYS A 110 -0.06 10.04 6.10
C CYS A 110 -1.21 10.66 5.31
N GLU A 111 -1.50 10.10 4.14
CA GLU A 111 -2.57 10.56 3.27
C GLU A 111 -3.59 9.45 3.03
N VAL A 112 -4.84 9.84 2.76
CA VAL A 112 -5.92 8.97 2.30
C VAL A 112 -6.13 9.26 0.82
N VAL A 113 -6.31 8.21 0.04
CA VAL A 113 -6.64 8.26 -1.39
C VAL A 113 -8.00 7.60 -1.57
N CYS A 114 -9.06 8.36 -1.81
CA CYS A 114 -10.35 7.80 -2.19
C CYS A 114 -10.34 7.54 -3.69
N PHE A 115 -10.66 6.31 -4.08
CA PHE A 115 -10.56 5.84 -5.46
C PHE A 115 -11.76 6.24 -6.32
N SER A 116 -12.89 6.57 -5.70
CA SER A 116 -14.13 6.96 -6.34
C SER A 116 -15.04 7.61 -5.31
N SER A 117 -15.98 8.42 -5.73
CA SER A 117 -17.08 8.94 -4.89
C SER A 117 -18.15 7.89 -4.58
N ASP A 118 -18.15 6.75 -5.26
CA ASP A 118 -19.09 5.64 -5.01
C ASP A 118 -18.69 4.87 -3.73
N HIS A 119 -19.56 4.95 -2.72
CA HIS A 119 -19.37 4.28 -1.42
C HIS A 119 -19.34 2.75 -1.53
N THR A 120 -20.07 2.20 -2.49
CA THR A 120 -20.29 0.75 -2.63
C THR A 120 -19.33 0.08 -3.63
N GLY A 121 -18.54 0.87 -4.32
CA GLY A 121 -17.58 0.41 -5.31
C GLY A 121 -16.40 -0.38 -4.73
N SER A 122 -15.50 -0.76 -5.58
CA SER A 122 -14.21 -1.36 -5.23
C SER A 122 -13.16 -1.01 -6.29
N PHE A 123 -11.87 -1.13 -5.99
CA PHE A 123 -10.84 -0.93 -6.99
C PHE A 123 -11.03 -1.88 -8.19
N ALA A 124 -11.36 -3.14 -7.93
CA ALA A 124 -11.60 -4.14 -8.98
C ALA A 124 -12.79 -3.81 -9.91
N GLY A 125 -13.72 -2.99 -9.45
CA GLY A 125 -14.88 -2.53 -10.22
C GLY A 125 -14.67 -1.24 -11.01
N LEU A 126 -13.49 -0.64 -10.93
CA LEU A 126 -13.20 0.58 -11.68
C LEU A 126 -13.01 0.28 -13.17
N GLU A 127 -13.46 1.20 -14.02
CA GLU A 127 -13.10 1.18 -15.42
C GLU A 127 -11.58 1.40 -15.60
N PRO A 128 -10.93 0.84 -16.64
CA PRO A 128 -9.49 0.95 -16.84
C PRO A 128 -8.94 2.37 -16.78
N ALA A 129 -9.64 3.34 -17.38
CA ALA A 129 -9.23 4.74 -17.33
C ALA A 129 -9.28 5.33 -15.91
N HIS A 130 -10.22 4.88 -15.09
CA HIS A 130 -10.34 5.32 -13.70
C HIS A 130 -9.26 4.67 -12.81
N ALA A 131 -9.00 3.37 -12.98
CA ALA A 131 -7.89 2.70 -12.32
C ALA A 131 -6.54 3.37 -12.68
N ARG A 132 -6.35 3.73 -13.95
CA ARG A 132 -5.19 4.50 -14.43
C ARG A 132 -5.08 5.86 -13.73
N LEU A 133 -6.21 6.55 -13.48
CA LEU A 133 -6.22 7.82 -12.76
C LEU A 133 -5.79 7.66 -11.29
N VAL A 134 -6.18 6.57 -10.61
CA VAL A 134 -5.69 6.26 -9.25
C VAL A 134 -4.18 6.03 -9.26
N ILE A 135 -3.68 5.27 -10.25
CA ILE A 135 -2.24 5.02 -10.42
C ILE A 135 -1.49 6.34 -10.67
N GLU A 136 -2.07 7.27 -11.43
CA GLU A 136 -1.51 8.60 -11.62
C GLU A 136 -1.45 9.40 -10.33
N ALA A 137 -2.48 9.30 -9.49
CA ALA A 137 -2.45 9.93 -8.16
C ALA A 137 -1.34 9.34 -7.28
N TRP A 138 -1.11 8.02 -7.30
CA TRP A 138 0.02 7.40 -6.61
C TRP A 138 1.37 7.86 -7.16
N ARG A 139 1.52 7.93 -8.49
CA ARG A 139 2.73 8.45 -9.16
C ARG A 139 3.06 9.88 -8.72
N HIS A 140 2.07 10.75 -8.83
CA HIS A 140 2.20 12.17 -8.47
C HIS A 140 2.57 12.34 -6.99
N ARG A 141 1.86 11.63 -6.09
CA ARG A 141 2.13 11.72 -4.65
C ARG A 141 3.49 11.13 -4.28
N THR A 142 3.88 10.03 -4.93
CA THR A 142 5.22 9.44 -4.71
C THR A 142 6.30 10.44 -5.07
N ALA A 143 6.21 11.12 -6.21
CA ALA A 143 7.18 12.14 -6.61
C ALA A 143 7.30 13.26 -5.56
N GLU A 144 6.16 13.91 -5.20
CA GLU A 144 6.19 15.03 -4.25
C GLU A 144 6.65 14.63 -2.84
N LEU A 145 6.25 13.45 -2.37
CA LEU A 145 6.60 13.00 -1.02
C LEU A 145 8.06 12.54 -0.93
N THR A 146 8.61 11.96 -2.00
CA THR A 146 10.03 11.59 -2.06
C THR A 146 10.94 12.81 -1.98
N ASP A 147 10.52 13.93 -2.56
CA ASP A 147 11.27 15.20 -2.51
C ASP A 147 11.11 15.95 -1.16
N THR A 148 10.27 15.44 -0.26
CA THR A 148 10.07 16.07 1.06
C THR A 148 11.29 15.80 1.96
N PRO A 149 11.92 16.88 2.53
CA PRO A 149 13.08 16.70 3.39
C PRO A 149 12.83 15.76 4.58
N GLY A 150 13.73 14.82 4.78
CA GLY A 150 13.68 13.86 5.89
C GLY A 150 12.76 12.65 5.63
N ILE A 151 12.24 12.49 4.41
CA ILE A 151 11.55 11.27 4.00
C ILE A 151 12.54 10.32 3.32
N GLU A 152 12.54 9.06 3.74
CA GLU A 152 13.38 8.00 3.17
C GLU A 152 12.58 6.95 2.40
N GLN A 153 11.28 6.81 2.68
CA GLN A 153 10.44 5.83 2.00
C GLN A 153 9.01 6.33 1.82
N VAL A 154 8.47 6.20 0.61
CA VAL A 154 7.04 6.41 0.31
C VAL A 154 6.39 5.07 0.05
N PHE A 155 5.27 4.81 0.72
CA PHE A 155 4.55 3.55 0.69
C PHE A 155 3.08 3.78 0.36
N CYS A 156 2.65 3.38 -0.82
CA CYS A 156 1.25 3.36 -1.24
C CYS A 156 0.66 1.98 -0.95
N PHE A 157 -0.51 1.93 -0.33
CA PHE A 157 -1.15 0.68 0.02
C PHE A 157 -2.68 0.81 0.09
N GLU A 158 -3.34 -0.32 -0.09
CA GLU A 158 -4.78 -0.48 0.16
C GLU A 158 -5.00 -1.63 1.14
N ASN A 159 -5.91 -1.43 2.07
CA ASN A 159 -6.49 -2.51 2.87
C ASN A 159 -7.96 -2.64 2.47
N ARG A 160 -8.38 -3.84 2.08
CA ARG A 160 -9.77 -4.14 1.72
C ARG A 160 -10.33 -5.25 2.59
N GLY A 161 -11.45 -5.01 3.24
CA GLY A 161 -12.19 -5.97 4.06
C GLY A 161 -11.96 -5.79 5.57
N GLU A 162 -13.02 -6.04 6.33
CA GLU A 162 -13.02 -5.96 7.79
C GLU A 162 -12.02 -6.94 8.42
N GLU A 163 -11.79 -8.08 7.76
CA GLU A 163 -10.91 -9.16 8.19
C GLU A 163 -9.44 -8.75 8.31
N ILE A 164 -9.07 -7.63 7.67
CA ILE A 164 -7.73 -7.03 7.78
C ILE A 164 -7.74 -5.72 8.58
N GLY A 165 -8.84 -5.41 9.27
CA GLY A 165 -8.95 -4.25 10.13
C GLY A 165 -9.26 -2.93 9.40
N VAL A 166 -9.92 -3.00 8.25
CA VAL A 166 -10.50 -1.82 7.59
C VAL A 166 -11.57 -1.22 8.50
N THR A 167 -11.55 0.10 8.65
CA THR A 167 -12.48 0.84 9.53
C THR A 167 -13.49 1.70 8.77
N LEU A 168 -13.38 1.80 7.46
CA LEU A 168 -14.28 2.53 6.55
C LEU A 168 -14.46 1.71 5.28
N ASN A 169 -15.70 1.37 4.95
CA ASN A 169 -16.01 0.53 3.75
C ASN A 169 -15.87 1.27 2.42
N HIS A 170 -15.91 2.61 2.43
CA HIS A 170 -15.71 3.39 1.22
C HIS A 170 -14.36 3.06 0.57
N PRO A 171 -14.27 2.80 -0.75
CA PRO A 171 -13.04 2.38 -1.41
C PRO A 171 -11.93 3.43 -1.28
N HIS A 172 -10.88 3.08 -0.54
CA HIS A 172 -9.77 3.99 -0.33
C HIS A 172 -8.46 3.24 -0.09
N GLY A 173 -7.36 3.87 -0.46
CA GLY A 173 -6.01 3.50 -0.06
C GLY A 173 -5.37 4.56 0.82
N GLN A 174 -4.13 4.35 1.16
CA GLN A 174 -3.33 5.27 1.96
C GLN A 174 -1.93 5.41 1.37
N ILE A 175 -1.30 6.55 1.64
CA ILE A 175 0.10 6.81 1.32
C ILE A 175 0.80 7.24 2.60
N TYR A 176 1.83 6.49 2.98
CA TYR A 176 2.68 6.84 4.11
C TYR A 176 4.07 7.24 3.62
N ALA A 177 4.57 8.37 4.11
CA ALA A 177 5.94 8.80 3.92
C ALA A 177 6.70 8.67 5.25
N TYR A 178 7.65 7.75 5.28
CA TYR A 178 8.43 7.40 6.47
C TYR A 178 9.77 8.14 6.48
N PRO A 179 10.25 8.58 7.66
CA PRO A 179 11.57 9.18 7.81
C PRO A 179 12.68 8.14 7.99
N TYR A 180 12.39 6.88 7.72
CA TYR A 180 13.31 5.74 7.80
C TYR A 180 12.87 4.63 6.85
N LEU A 181 13.79 3.72 6.52
CA LEU A 181 13.42 2.49 5.82
C LEU A 181 12.69 1.54 6.76
N THR A 182 11.50 1.10 6.36
CA THR A 182 10.72 0.13 7.15
C THR A 182 11.49 -1.20 7.28
N PRO A 183 11.28 -1.98 8.35
CA PRO A 183 12.05 -3.18 8.62
C PRO A 183 12.08 -4.17 7.45
N ARG A 184 10.92 -4.43 6.83
CA ARG A 184 10.82 -5.32 5.66
C ARG A 184 11.66 -4.80 4.48
N THR A 185 11.54 -3.52 4.15
CA THR A 185 12.31 -2.88 3.07
C THR A 185 13.80 -2.96 3.35
N ALA A 186 14.24 -2.71 4.58
CA ALA A 186 15.65 -2.79 4.96
C ALA A 186 16.22 -4.21 4.76
N VAL A 187 15.47 -5.25 5.16
CA VAL A 187 15.85 -6.66 4.93
C VAL A 187 15.93 -6.98 3.44
N MET A 188 14.92 -6.59 2.66
CA MET A 188 14.89 -6.83 1.20
C MET A 188 16.09 -6.20 0.51
N LEU A 189 16.41 -4.95 0.84
CA LEU A 189 17.57 -4.24 0.29
C LEU A 189 18.92 -4.84 0.73
N ASP A 190 19.02 -5.32 1.97
CA ASP A 190 20.22 -6.02 2.42
C ASP A 190 20.46 -7.31 1.62
N GLN A 191 19.40 -8.10 1.40
CA GLN A 191 19.49 -9.29 0.56
C GLN A 191 19.83 -8.94 -0.91
N ALA A 192 19.24 -7.89 -1.46
CA ALA A 192 19.56 -7.42 -2.82
C ALA A 192 21.04 -7.01 -2.96
N ARG A 193 21.58 -6.26 -1.99
CA ARG A 193 23.01 -5.90 -1.97
C ARG A 193 23.93 -7.13 -1.86
N ARG A 194 23.61 -8.11 -0.98
CA ARG A 194 24.36 -9.36 -0.86
C ARG A 194 24.34 -10.17 -2.15
N HIS A 195 23.18 -10.24 -2.80
CA HIS A 195 23.01 -10.91 -4.09
C HIS A 195 23.86 -10.22 -5.16
N ARG A 196 23.75 -8.89 -5.29
CA ARG A 196 24.56 -8.09 -6.24
C ARG A 196 26.06 -8.32 -6.05
N LYS A 197 26.52 -8.32 -4.77
CA LYS A 197 27.93 -8.59 -4.46
C LYS A 197 28.38 -9.99 -4.90
N ARG A 198 27.51 -10.98 -4.79
CA ARG A 198 27.81 -12.39 -5.08
C ARG A 198 27.68 -12.73 -6.56
N HIS A 199 26.68 -12.22 -7.24
CA HIS A 199 26.26 -12.62 -8.58
C HIS A 199 26.45 -11.53 -9.64
N GLY A 200 26.60 -10.28 -9.27
CA GLY A 200 26.71 -9.15 -10.19
C GLY A 200 25.38 -8.71 -10.85
N THR A 201 24.28 -9.32 -10.45
CA THR A 201 22.93 -9.11 -10.99
C THR A 201 21.97 -8.54 -9.94
N ASN A 202 20.79 -8.07 -10.35
CA ASN A 202 19.75 -7.61 -9.43
C ASN A 202 18.92 -8.80 -8.93
N LEU A 203 18.75 -8.94 -7.60
CA LEU A 203 18.03 -10.05 -6.97
C LEU A 203 16.60 -10.19 -7.47
N PHE A 204 15.85 -9.08 -7.52
CA PHE A 204 14.43 -9.11 -7.91
C PHE A 204 14.27 -9.44 -9.40
N GLY A 205 15.19 -8.94 -10.24
CA GLY A 205 15.23 -9.28 -11.67
C GLY A 205 15.52 -10.76 -11.90
N ASP A 206 16.46 -11.34 -11.15
CA ASP A 206 16.77 -12.76 -11.23
C ASP A 206 15.61 -13.64 -10.74
N LEU A 207 14.90 -13.22 -9.66
CA LEU A 207 13.70 -13.90 -9.18
C LEU A 207 12.58 -13.86 -10.23
N LEU A 208 12.31 -12.70 -10.82
CA LEU A 208 11.33 -12.58 -11.90
C LEU A 208 11.69 -13.48 -13.10
N ALA A 209 12.95 -13.48 -13.51
CA ALA A 209 13.42 -14.33 -14.58
C ALA A 209 13.26 -15.83 -14.26
N GLY A 210 13.50 -16.22 -13.01
CA GLY A 210 13.30 -17.58 -12.52
C GLY A 210 11.82 -17.99 -12.55
N GLU A 211 10.89 -17.13 -12.07
CA GLU A 211 9.45 -17.39 -12.13
C GLU A 211 8.95 -17.52 -13.57
N VAL A 212 9.44 -16.65 -14.47
CA VAL A 212 9.09 -16.72 -15.90
C VAL A 212 9.62 -17.99 -16.55
N ALA A 213 10.84 -18.44 -16.20
CA ALA A 213 11.44 -19.65 -16.75
C ALA A 213 10.72 -20.92 -16.26
N ASP A 214 10.30 -20.96 -14.99
CA ASP A 214 9.51 -22.06 -14.43
C ASP A 214 8.08 -22.09 -15.00
N GLY A 215 7.41 -20.94 -15.06
CA GLY A 215 6.08 -20.75 -15.62
C GLY A 215 4.92 -21.30 -14.81
N SER A 216 5.14 -22.22 -13.85
CA SER A 216 4.07 -22.89 -13.10
C SER A 216 3.22 -21.94 -12.24
N ARG A 217 3.80 -20.83 -11.79
CA ARG A 217 3.17 -19.84 -10.90
C ARG A 217 2.78 -18.52 -11.58
N ILE A 218 2.99 -18.41 -12.90
CA ILE A 218 2.60 -17.21 -13.66
C ILE A 218 1.08 -17.15 -13.83
N LEU A 219 0.51 -15.98 -13.58
CA LEU A 219 -0.92 -15.67 -13.77
C LEU A 219 -1.18 -14.87 -15.04
N VAL A 220 -0.44 -13.79 -15.20
CA VAL A 220 -0.56 -12.84 -16.31
C VAL A 220 0.82 -12.44 -16.80
N ARG A 221 0.97 -12.30 -18.12
CA ARG A 221 2.16 -11.76 -18.75
C ARG A 221 1.75 -10.99 -20.00
N ASP A 222 1.73 -9.66 -19.93
CA ASP A 222 1.27 -8.81 -21.03
C ASP A 222 2.41 -8.18 -21.88
N GLY A 223 3.65 -8.57 -21.66
CA GLY A 223 4.82 -7.98 -22.32
C GLY A 223 5.50 -6.87 -21.51
N LEU A 224 4.77 -6.06 -20.77
CA LEU A 224 5.29 -4.98 -19.91
C LEU A 224 5.29 -5.33 -18.44
N PHE A 225 4.33 -6.14 -17.99
CA PHE A 225 4.20 -6.60 -16.60
C PHE A 225 4.02 -8.12 -16.53
N THR A 226 4.47 -8.69 -15.42
CA THR A 226 4.25 -10.08 -15.06
C THR A 226 3.63 -10.17 -13.67
N ALA A 227 2.52 -10.89 -13.55
CA ALA A 227 1.88 -11.22 -12.27
C ALA A 227 2.03 -12.73 -11.99
N PHE A 228 2.45 -13.09 -10.78
CA PHE A 228 2.71 -14.47 -10.39
C PHE A 228 2.48 -14.69 -8.89
N VAL A 229 2.23 -15.93 -8.49
CA VAL A 229 2.27 -16.35 -7.08
C VAL A 229 3.74 -16.63 -6.74
N PRO A 230 4.35 -15.94 -5.76
CA PRO A 230 5.78 -16.12 -5.49
C PRO A 230 6.08 -17.53 -4.95
N PHE A 231 7.25 -18.08 -5.30
CA PHE A 231 7.72 -19.40 -4.83
C PHE A 231 7.64 -19.54 -3.31
N ALA A 232 7.98 -18.48 -2.57
CA ALA A 232 7.95 -18.44 -1.12
C ALA A 232 6.77 -17.62 -0.59
N ALA A 233 5.55 -17.88 -1.09
CA ALA A 233 4.34 -17.21 -0.62
C ALA A 233 4.13 -17.43 0.88
N ARG A 234 3.84 -16.35 1.60
CA ARG A 234 3.61 -16.32 3.05
C ARG A 234 2.13 -16.40 3.41
N TRP A 235 1.29 -15.92 2.49
CA TRP A 235 -0.15 -15.79 2.69
C TRP A 235 -0.92 -16.85 1.91
N PRO A 236 -2.13 -17.23 2.35
CA PRO A 236 -2.96 -18.21 1.65
C PRO A 236 -3.24 -17.85 0.18
N VAL A 237 -3.33 -16.57 -0.12
CA VAL A 237 -3.35 -16.03 -1.48
C VAL A 237 -2.38 -14.87 -1.49
N GLU A 238 -1.33 -14.98 -2.29
CA GLU A 238 -0.32 -13.94 -2.47
C GLU A 238 0.04 -13.85 -3.94
N VAL A 239 -0.01 -12.65 -4.49
CA VAL A 239 0.35 -12.38 -5.89
C VAL A 239 1.28 -11.20 -5.94
N HIS A 240 2.37 -11.34 -6.67
CA HIS A 240 3.29 -10.26 -6.96
C HIS A 240 3.11 -9.77 -8.39
N ILE A 241 3.19 -8.46 -8.61
CA ILE A 241 3.12 -7.82 -9.93
C ILE A 241 4.41 -7.03 -10.14
N TYR A 242 5.18 -7.39 -11.17
CA TYR A 242 6.45 -6.76 -11.51
C TYR A 242 6.40 -6.14 -12.91
N PRO A 243 6.93 -4.93 -13.13
CA PRO A 243 7.29 -4.52 -14.49
C PRO A 243 8.41 -5.41 -15.01
N ASN A 244 8.37 -5.73 -16.31
CA ASN A 244 9.40 -6.59 -16.93
C ASN A 244 10.73 -5.84 -17.12
N ARG A 245 10.69 -4.51 -17.19
CA ARG A 245 11.85 -3.63 -17.18
C ARG A 245 12.20 -3.23 -15.76
N PHE A 246 13.47 -3.16 -15.45
CA PHE A 246 13.93 -2.65 -14.16
C PHE A 246 13.56 -1.17 -13.99
N VAL A 247 12.76 -0.90 -12.98
CA VAL A 247 12.45 0.43 -12.45
C VAL A 247 12.43 0.36 -10.92
N ARG A 248 12.68 1.47 -10.23
CA ARG A 248 12.74 1.52 -8.77
C ARG A 248 11.43 1.93 -8.14
N ASN A 249 10.68 2.77 -8.81
CA ASN A 249 9.39 3.26 -8.31
C ASN A 249 8.45 3.61 -9.48
N ILE A 250 7.22 3.90 -9.14
CA ILE A 250 6.16 4.19 -10.10
C ILE A 250 6.41 5.45 -10.96
N THR A 251 7.28 6.37 -10.51
CA THR A 251 7.58 7.59 -11.27
C THR A 251 8.49 7.35 -12.47
N GLU A 252 9.17 6.21 -12.50
CA GLU A 252 10.01 5.80 -13.62
C GLU A 252 9.24 5.04 -14.73
N LEU A 253 7.95 4.71 -14.50
CA LEU A 253 7.09 4.10 -15.52
C LEU A 253 6.65 5.12 -16.56
N ASP A 254 6.70 4.74 -17.83
CA ASP A 254 6.15 5.54 -18.92
C ASP A 254 4.61 5.36 -19.05
N GLU A 255 3.99 6.10 -19.95
CA GLU A 255 2.53 6.10 -20.10
C GLU A 255 1.99 4.72 -20.53
N GLU A 256 2.68 4.00 -21.40
CA GLU A 256 2.28 2.66 -21.84
C GLU A 256 2.39 1.64 -20.70
N GLU A 257 3.47 1.74 -19.91
CA GLU A 257 3.67 0.91 -18.73
C GLU A 257 2.63 1.18 -17.64
N LEU A 258 2.23 2.43 -17.43
CA LEU A 258 1.17 2.77 -16.47
C LEU A 258 -0.20 2.24 -16.92
N ASP A 259 -0.50 2.27 -18.22
CA ASP A 259 -1.72 1.67 -18.77
C ASP A 259 -1.69 0.13 -18.62
N ALA A 260 -0.55 -0.50 -18.89
CA ALA A 260 -0.36 -1.94 -18.69
C ALA A 260 -0.48 -2.33 -17.22
N PHE A 261 0.10 -1.53 -16.32
CA PHE A 261 -0.04 -1.73 -14.88
C PHE A 261 -1.51 -1.70 -14.45
N ALA A 262 -2.29 -0.71 -14.90
CA ALA A 262 -3.72 -0.63 -14.60
C ALA A 262 -4.47 -1.89 -15.06
N ARG A 263 -4.23 -2.36 -16.27
CA ARG A 263 -4.87 -3.58 -16.81
C ARG A 263 -4.52 -4.83 -16.00
N VAL A 264 -3.22 -5.05 -15.73
CA VAL A 264 -2.75 -6.23 -14.98
C VAL A 264 -3.25 -6.19 -13.54
N TYR A 265 -3.25 -5.01 -12.91
CA TYR A 265 -3.74 -4.85 -11.54
C TYR A 265 -5.24 -5.15 -11.44
N LEU A 266 -6.05 -4.62 -12.36
CA LEU A 266 -7.50 -4.91 -12.43
C LEU A 266 -7.77 -6.40 -12.70
N ASP A 267 -7.00 -7.05 -13.60
CA ASP A 267 -7.18 -8.47 -13.88
C ASP A 267 -6.91 -9.32 -12.62
N VAL A 268 -5.83 -9.07 -11.90
CA VAL A 268 -5.51 -9.79 -10.66
C VAL A 268 -6.59 -9.57 -9.59
N LEU A 269 -7.04 -8.33 -9.39
CA LEU A 269 -8.11 -8.04 -8.44
C LEU A 269 -9.46 -8.65 -8.85
N GLY A 270 -9.75 -8.68 -10.15
CA GLY A 270 -10.92 -9.38 -10.67
C GLY A 270 -10.90 -10.89 -10.39
N ARG A 271 -9.73 -11.54 -10.49
CA ARG A 271 -9.56 -12.95 -10.07
C ARG A 271 -9.77 -13.13 -8.57
N PHE A 272 -9.30 -12.18 -7.75
CA PHE A 272 -9.54 -12.20 -6.31
C PHE A 272 -11.04 -12.13 -5.97
N ASP A 273 -11.79 -11.29 -6.65
CA ASP A 273 -13.24 -11.16 -6.44
C ASP A 273 -14.04 -12.39 -6.87
N ARG A 274 -13.53 -13.17 -7.85
CA ARG A 274 -14.16 -14.42 -8.32
C ARG A 274 -13.73 -15.66 -7.54
N MET A 275 -12.73 -15.54 -6.64
CA MET A 275 -12.14 -16.73 -5.98
C MET A 275 -13.10 -17.43 -5.02
N TYR A 276 -13.98 -16.67 -4.37
CA TYR A 276 -15.00 -17.18 -3.44
C TYR A 276 -16.34 -16.50 -3.69
N SER A 277 -17.38 -16.93 -2.98
CA SER A 277 -18.72 -16.33 -3.04
C SER A 277 -18.80 -14.91 -2.46
N SER A 278 -17.78 -14.48 -1.74
CA SER A 278 -17.62 -13.11 -1.22
C SER A 278 -16.29 -12.53 -1.69
N PRO A 279 -16.19 -11.21 -1.86
CA PRO A 279 -14.94 -10.55 -2.23
C PRO A 279 -13.79 -10.96 -1.31
N LEU A 280 -12.60 -11.16 -1.88
CA LEU A 280 -11.42 -11.50 -1.11
C LEU A 280 -10.94 -10.28 -0.33
N PRO A 281 -10.76 -10.35 1.02
CA PRO A 281 -10.06 -9.31 1.74
C PRO A 281 -8.58 -9.34 1.35
N TYR A 282 -7.97 -8.19 1.12
CA TYR A 282 -6.54 -8.15 0.76
C TYR A 282 -5.85 -6.89 1.27
N ILE A 283 -4.53 -7.00 1.37
CA ILE A 283 -3.61 -5.87 1.45
C ILE A 283 -2.91 -5.77 0.10
N SER A 284 -2.91 -4.58 -0.50
CA SER A 284 -2.05 -4.23 -1.63
C SER A 284 -0.93 -3.34 -1.13
N ALA A 285 0.31 -3.68 -1.44
CA ALA A 285 1.52 -3.01 -0.99
C ALA A 285 2.43 -2.69 -2.18
N LEU A 286 2.64 -1.40 -2.47
CA LEU A 286 3.55 -0.94 -3.51
C LEU A 286 4.94 -0.74 -2.91
N HIS A 287 5.87 -1.63 -3.27
CA HIS A 287 7.28 -1.52 -2.87
C HIS A 287 8.01 -0.59 -3.81
N GLN A 288 8.48 0.53 -3.28
CA GLN A 288 9.09 1.61 -4.02
C GLN A 288 10.42 2.01 -3.39
N TYR A 289 11.37 2.43 -4.23
CA TYR A 289 12.73 2.71 -3.85
C TYR A 289 13.25 3.96 -4.56
N THR A 290 14.31 4.56 -4.04
CA THR A 290 15.03 5.66 -4.69
C THR A 290 16.26 5.13 -5.45
N ASP A 291 16.84 5.95 -6.32
CA ASP A 291 18.06 5.63 -7.07
C ASP A 291 19.35 5.85 -6.27
N THR A 292 19.24 6.34 -5.02
CA THR A 292 20.38 6.77 -4.21
C THR A 292 20.64 5.84 -3.03
N GLY A 293 21.89 5.82 -2.58
CA GLY A 293 22.32 5.19 -1.34
C GLY A 293 22.00 3.70 -1.27
N SER A 294 21.39 3.29 -0.17
CA SER A 294 21.07 1.90 0.12
C SER A 294 19.91 1.33 -0.68
N GLN A 295 19.16 2.16 -1.40
CA GLN A 295 17.95 1.77 -2.12
C GLN A 295 18.18 1.46 -3.61
N ALA A 296 19.37 1.74 -4.15
CA ALA A 296 19.67 1.61 -5.58
C ALA A 296 19.43 0.20 -6.17
N GLU A 297 19.46 -0.86 -5.35
CA GLU A 297 19.20 -2.24 -5.76
C GLU A 297 17.72 -2.64 -5.67
N GLY A 298 16.85 -1.76 -5.17
CA GLY A 298 15.42 -2.01 -5.08
C GLY A 298 14.78 -2.07 -6.47
N TYR A 299 13.70 -2.84 -6.59
CA TYR A 299 12.94 -3.02 -7.83
C TYR A 299 11.47 -2.80 -7.51
N PHE A 300 10.81 -1.90 -8.22
CA PHE A 300 9.40 -1.63 -8.07
C PHE A 300 8.58 -2.90 -8.25
N HIS A 301 7.69 -3.19 -7.32
CA HIS A 301 6.71 -4.26 -7.44
C HIS A 301 5.54 -4.03 -6.51
N VAL A 302 4.46 -4.72 -6.79
CA VAL A 302 3.29 -4.78 -5.91
C VAL A 302 3.17 -6.17 -5.33
N GLU A 303 2.91 -6.24 -4.03
CA GLU A 303 2.50 -7.46 -3.34
C GLU A 303 1.02 -7.34 -2.98
N LEU A 304 0.21 -8.28 -3.43
CA LEU A 304 -1.20 -8.45 -3.07
C LEU A 304 -1.31 -9.68 -2.18
N MET A 305 -1.82 -9.53 -0.97
CA MET A 305 -1.86 -10.62 0.00
C MET A 305 -3.19 -10.70 0.73
N SER A 306 -3.75 -11.90 0.86
CA SER A 306 -5.01 -12.16 1.54
C SER A 306 -4.87 -13.15 2.68
N VAL A 307 -5.57 -12.85 3.77
CA VAL A 307 -5.69 -13.72 4.96
C VAL A 307 -6.68 -14.88 4.76
N ARG A 308 -7.44 -14.91 3.66
CA ARG A 308 -8.51 -15.90 3.44
C ARG A 308 -7.95 -17.24 2.99
N ARG A 309 -8.11 -18.27 3.85
CA ARG A 309 -7.66 -19.66 3.57
C ARG A 309 -8.65 -20.48 2.76
N SER A 310 -9.95 -20.22 2.98
CA SER A 310 -11.05 -20.90 2.29
C SER A 310 -12.27 -19.99 2.26
N ALA A 311 -13.37 -20.42 1.69
CA ALA A 311 -14.61 -19.65 1.65
C ALA A 311 -15.07 -19.13 3.03
N THR A 312 -14.75 -19.87 4.10
CA THR A 312 -15.24 -19.57 5.47
C THR A 312 -14.14 -19.41 6.53
N ARG A 313 -12.86 -19.55 6.16
CA ARG A 313 -11.77 -19.55 7.15
C ARG A 313 -10.71 -18.50 6.80
N LEU A 314 -10.22 -17.83 7.85
CA LEU A 314 -9.12 -16.87 7.78
C LEU A 314 -7.84 -17.48 8.35
N LYS A 315 -6.70 -17.01 7.86
CA LYS A 315 -5.40 -17.21 8.48
C LYS A 315 -5.14 -16.02 9.41
N TYR A 316 -5.14 -16.29 10.69
CA TYR A 316 -4.64 -15.33 11.68
C TYR A 316 -3.14 -15.55 11.88
N LEU A 317 -2.40 -14.46 11.97
CA LEU A 317 -1.00 -14.53 12.40
C LEU A 317 -0.97 -14.91 13.87
N ALA A 318 -0.43 -16.09 14.15
CA ALA A 318 -0.34 -16.65 15.50
C ALA A 318 1.10 -16.56 16.04
N GLY A 319 1.44 -17.35 17.06
CA GLY A 319 2.69 -17.23 17.77
C GLY A 319 3.94 -17.34 16.90
N SER A 320 3.96 -18.26 15.92
CA SER A 320 5.10 -18.45 15.01
C SER A 320 5.31 -17.21 14.12
N GLU A 321 4.25 -16.71 13.51
CA GLU A 321 4.35 -15.57 12.60
C GLU A 321 4.49 -14.23 13.36
N SER A 322 3.65 -14.01 14.39
CA SER A 322 3.63 -12.72 15.09
C SER A 322 4.82 -12.52 16.04
N ALA A 323 5.32 -13.60 16.68
CA ALA A 323 6.39 -13.46 17.66
C ALA A 323 7.77 -13.79 17.08
N MET A 324 7.86 -14.66 16.07
CA MET A 324 9.12 -15.13 15.49
C MET A 324 9.29 -14.79 14.00
N GLU A 325 8.31 -14.15 13.38
CA GLU A 325 8.30 -13.84 11.92
C GLU A 325 8.49 -15.08 11.04
N ALA A 326 8.22 -16.28 11.59
CA ALA A 326 8.33 -17.55 10.89
C ALA A 326 6.96 -17.94 10.30
N PHE A 327 6.75 -17.58 9.04
CA PHE A 327 5.49 -17.82 8.34
C PHE A 327 5.30 -19.28 7.97
N ILE A 328 4.07 -19.76 8.12
CA ILE A 328 3.65 -21.11 7.76
C ILE A 328 2.56 -20.99 6.70
N SER A 329 2.75 -21.58 5.51
CA SER A 329 1.72 -21.68 4.49
C SER A 329 1.06 -23.05 4.52
N ASP A 330 -0.28 -23.09 4.44
CA ASP A 330 -1.07 -24.32 4.42
C ASP A 330 -1.43 -24.75 3.00
N VAL A 331 -1.01 -24.00 1.99
CA VAL A 331 -1.28 -24.22 0.57
C VAL A 331 0.01 -24.06 -0.22
N THR A 332 0.11 -24.78 -1.34
CA THR A 332 1.26 -24.61 -2.24
C THR A 332 1.03 -23.43 -3.17
N PRO A 333 2.07 -22.63 -3.47
CA PRO A 333 1.97 -21.52 -4.42
C PRO A 333 1.44 -21.96 -5.79
N GLU A 334 1.84 -23.14 -6.26
CA GLU A 334 1.41 -23.72 -7.53
C GLU A 334 -0.10 -23.98 -7.58
N SER A 335 -0.68 -24.52 -6.50
CA SER A 335 -2.13 -24.77 -6.44
C SER A 335 -2.94 -23.46 -6.38
N VAL A 336 -2.41 -22.43 -5.74
CA VAL A 336 -3.03 -21.09 -5.72
C VAL A 336 -2.97 -20.46 -7.12
N ALA A 337 -1.82 -20.57 -7.79
CA ALA A 337 -1.66 -20.07 -9.15
C ALA A 337 -2.58 -20.76 -10.15
N GLU A 338 -2.69 -22.09 -10.08
CA GLU A 338 -3.62 -22.88 -10.92
C GLU A 338 -5.06 -22.38 -10.74
N ARG A 339 -5.50 -22.27 -9.49
CA ARG A 339 -6.85 -21.80 -9.18
C ARG A 339 -7.11 -20.37 -9.65
N LEU A 340 -6.13 -19.46 -9.48
CA LEU A 340 -6.28 -18.08 -9.95
C LEU A 340 -6.29 -17.99 -11.48
N ARG A 341 -5.56 -18.87 -12.21
CA ARG A 341 -5.61 -18.93 -13.67
C ARG A 341 -6.99 -19.33 -14.19
N GLU A 342 -7.66 -20.29 -13.55
CA GLU A 342 -9.01 -20.72 -13.91
C GLU A 342 -10.08 -19.62 -13.80
N LEU A 343 -9.76 -18.53 -13.09
CA LEU A 343 -10.65 -17.39 -12.84
C LEU A 343 -10.40 -16.20 -13.79
N GLY A 344 -9.47 -16.33 -14.71
CA GLY A 344 -9.08 -15.29 -15.66
C GLY A 344 -9.95 -15.15 -16.89
#